data_98dd00d087745727190eacd578d0eeb2
#
_entry.id   98dd00d087745727190eacd578d0eeb2
#
_cell.length_a   1.000
_cell.length_b   1.000
_cell.length_c   1.000
_cell.angle_alpha   90.00
_cell.angle_beta   90.00
_cell.angle_gamma   90.00
#
_symmetry.space_group_name_H-M   'P 1'
#
loop_
_entity.id
_entity.type
_entity.pdbx_description
1 polymer ?
#
loop_
_entity_poly.entity_id
_entity_poly.type
_entity_poly.pdbx_seq_one_letter_code
_entity_poly.pdbx_strand_id
1 'polypeptide(L)'
;YVAAEHKLGLSNMIEANPGVDPIVPLKGTRLLIPSRLILPRAPHQGIVVNSAEMRLYYYHDGGVEIFPIGIGQLGKGTPVNWVTKVERKRANPTWTPPAATRAEYAAEGEILPAVVPAGPDNPMGLFALYVGRLYAIHGTNADFGIGLRVSHGCVRLRNEDIEHLFNVVPVGTRVEFINQPIKYGTDTLGNIYIEVHQPLSRTEAEFNNYDTDVSFNFTSTDREFFASPEIDQDLLSRALRERSGRPVLLNPAVF
;
A
#
# COMPACT_ATOMS: atom_id res chain seq x y z
N TYR A 1 12.48 6.22 10.12
CA TYR A 1 12.07 7.44 10.86
C TYR A 1 11.43 8.47 9.91
N VAL A 2 12.12 8.96 8.86
CA VAL A 2 11.61 10.03 7.96
C VAL A 2 10.23 9.68 7.35
N ALA A 3 10.03 8.46 6.85
CA ALA A 3 8.74 8.03 6.31
C ALA A 3 7.61 8.17 7.35
N ALA A 4 7.85 7.75 8.60
CA ALA A 4 6.87 7.84 9.68
C ALA A 4 6.54 9.29 10.04
N GLU A 5 7.54 10.16 10.17
CA GLU A 5 7.33 11.60 10.44
C GLU A 5 6.43 12.27 9.40
N HIS A 6 6.53 11.83 8.14
CA HIS A 6 5.71 12.35 7.04
C HIS A 6 4.46 11.52 6.74
N LYS A 7 4.10 10.56 7.61
CA LYS A 7 2.94 9.66 7.44
C LYS A 7 2.96 8.90 6.11
N LEU A 8 4.15 8.45 5.70
CA LEU A 8 4.37 7.69 4.47
C LEU A 8 4.81 6.26 4.78
N GLY A 9 4.64 5.37 3.81
CA GLY A 9 5.23 4.04 3.79
C GLY A 9 6.68 4.06 3.30
N LEU A 10 7.46 3.06 3.67
CA LEU A 10 8.85 2.96 3.23
C LEU A 10 8.94 2.82 1.70
N SER A 11 8.07 2.03 1.07
CA SER A 11 8.00 1.89 -0.39
C SER A 11 7.85 3.23 -1.11
N ASN A 12 6.98 4.12 -0.62
CA ASN A 12 6.74 5.42 -1.23
C ASN A 12 8.00 6.31 -1.18
N MET A 13 8.77 6.22 -0.09
CA MET A 13 10.04 6.93 0.03
C MET A 13 11.11 6.36 -0.90
N ILE A 14 11.18 5.04 -1.05
CA ILE A 14 12.14 4.36 -1.95
C ILE A 14 11.86 4.75 -3.40
N GLU A 15 10.62 4.66 -3.86
CA GLU A 15 10.20 5.02 -5.23
C GLU A 15 10.51 6.48 -5.56
N ALA A 16 10.30 7.39 -4.60
CA ALA A 16 10.54 8.81 -4.80
C ALA A 16 12.03 9.20 -4.73
N ASN A 17 12.89 8.34 -4.20
CA ASN A 17 14.31 8.60 -3.99
C ASN A 17 15.19 7.44 -4.51
N PRO A 18 15.17 7.15 -5.81
CA PRO A 18 15.95 6.05 -6.37
C PRO A 18 17.45 6.24 -6.08
N GLY A 19 18.14 5.14 -5.77
CA GLY A 19 19.58 5.14 -5.47
C GLY A 19 19.96 5.62 -4.07
N VAL A 20 19.00 6.01 -3.23
CA VAL A 20 19.26 6.34 -1.82
C VAL A 20 19.08 5.09 -0.97
N ASP A 21 20.06 4.78 -0.11
CA ASP A 21 19.90 3.68 0.87
C ASP A 21 18.73 3.98 1.82
N PRO A 22 17.68 3.16 1.83
CA PRO A 22 16.49 3.43 2.63
C PRO A 22 16.69 3.22 4.13
N ILE A 23 17.76 2.54 4.55
CA ILE A 23 18.05 2.21 5.95
C ILE A 23 19.10 3.16 6.52
N VAL A 24 20.19 3.38 5.77
CA VAL A 24 21.32 4.20 6.20
C VAL A 24 21.67 5.24 5.12
N PRO A 25 20.81 6.23 4.89
CA PRO A 25 21.13 7.30 3.93
C PRO A 25 22.37 8.09 4.38
N LEU A 26 23.17 8.51 3.43
CA LEU A 26 24.35 9.33 3.73
C LEU A 26 23.94 10.65 4.38
N LYS A 27 24.70 11.09 5.38
CA LYS A 27 24.47 12.40 6.03
C LYS A 27 24.48 13.53 5.02
N GLY A 28 23.45 14.37 5.01
CA GLY A 28 23.28 15.47 4.08
C GLY A 28 22.58 15.11 2.78
N THR A 29 22.15 13.85 2.60
CA THR A 29 21.32 13.46 1.46
C THR A 29 20.01 14.26 1.49
N ARG A 30 19.65 14.86 0.35
CA ARG A 30 18.36 15.49 0.17
C ARG A 30 17.34 14.40 -0.19
N LEU A 31 16.27 14.32 0.58
CA LEU A 31 15.16 13.41 0.33
C LEU A 31 13.97 14.17 -0.24
N LEU A 32 13.38 13.61 -1.28
CA LEU A 32 12.10 14.05 -1.80
C LEU A 32 10.99 13.37 -0.99
N ILE A 33 10.08 14.18 -0.45
CA ILE A 33 8.90 13.70 0.28
C ILE A 33 7.72 13.69 -0.69
N PRO A 34 7.19 12.53 -1.09
CA PRO A 34 6.09 12.41 -2.05
C PRO A 34 4.74 12.75 -1.39
N SER A 35 4.43 14.04 -1.26
CA SER A 35 3.23 14.56 -0.59
C SER A 35 2.01 14.68 -1.51
N ARG A 36 2.16 14.49 -2.82
CA ARG A 36 1.07 14.52 -3.81
C ARG A 36 0.81 13.13 -4.35
N LEU A 37 -0.44 12.84 -4.65
CA LEU A 37 -0.86 11.58 -5.25
C LEU A 37 -2.11 11.77 -6.12
N ILE A 38 -2.38 10.80 -6.98
CA ILE A 38 -3.64 10.66 -7.72
C ILE A 38 -4.49 9.62 -6.98
N LEU A 39 -5.77 9.90 -6.79
CA LEU A 39 -6.67 8.93 -6.16
C LEU A 39 -6.86 7.71 -7.08
N PRO A 40 -7.00 6.50 -6.51
CA PRO A 40 -7.22 5.29 -7.31
C PRO A 40 -8.57 5.33 -8.02
N ARG A 41 -8.64 4.66 -9.18
CA ARG A 41 -9.89 4.46 -9.94
C ARG A 41 -10.69 3.34 -9.29
N ALA A 42 -11.44 3.70 -8.28
CA ALA A 42 -12.35 2.84 -7.53
C ALA A 42 -13.54 3.69 -7.05
N PRO A 43 -14.66 3.10 -6.65
CA PRO A 43 -15.72 3.85 -5.97
C PRO A 43 -15.18 4.56 -4.74
N HIS A 44 -15.39 5.88 -4.66
CA HIS A 44 -14.96 6.71 -3.53
C HIS A 44 -15.91 6.51 -2.35
N GLN A 45 -15.95 5.30 -1.80
CA GLN A 45 -16.86 4.89 -0.73
C GLN A 45 -16.21 3.90 0.23
N GLY A 46 -16.26 4.20 1.52
CA GLY A 46 -15.71 3.34 2.56
C GLY A 46 -14.19 3.19 2.45
N ILE A 47 -13.68 1.99 2.56
CA ILE A 47 -12.24 1.72 2.51
C ILE A 47 -11.85 1.15 1.15
N VAL A 48 -10.80 1.70 0.55
CA VAL A 48 -10.12 1.16 -0.63
C VAL A 48 -8.67 0.86 -0.26
N VAL A 49 -8.24 -0.36 -0.45
CA VAL A 49 -6.85 -0.81 -0.21
C VAL A 49 -6.19 -1.03 -1.56
N ASN A 50 -5.23 -0.17 -1.92
CA ASN A 50 -4.42 -0.35 -3.13
C ASN A 50 -3.07 -0.99 -2.79
N SER A 51 -2.97 -2.28 -3.05
CA SER A 51 -1.80 -3.07 -2.71
C SER A 51 -0.54 -2.64 -3.47
N ALA A 52 -0.66 -2.20 -4.73
CA ALA A 52 0.48 -1.80 -5.55
C ALA A 52 1.24 -0.59 -4.98
N GLU A 53 0.53 0.35 -4.38
CA GLU A 53 1.13 1.56 -3.79
C GLU A 53 1.25 1.50 -2.25
N MET A 54 0.80 0.37 -1.66
CA MET A 54 0.76 0.15 -0.20
C MET A 54 0.08 1.31 0.55
N ARG A 55 -1.11 1.68 0.08
CA ARG A 55 -1.96 2.71 0.70
C ARG A 55 -3.38 2.21 0.91
N LEU A 56 -3.98 2.67 2.02
CA LEU A 56 -5.39 2.54 2.34
C LEU A 56 -6.02 3.93 2.27
N TYR A 57 -7.16 4.02 1.60
CA TYR A 57 -7.98 5.22 1.47
C TYR A 57 -9.28 5.00 2.23
N TYR A 58 -9.62 5.90 3.12
CA TYR A 58 -10.92 5.92 3.78
C TYR A 58 -11.72 7.12 3.30
N TYR A 59 -12.76 6.83 2.51
CA TYR A 59 -13.67 7.83 1.96
C TYR A 59 -14.87 8.03 2.89
N HIS A 60 -15.13 9.26 3.27
CA HIS A 60 -16.23 9.67 4.14
C HIS A 60 -16.77 11.05 3.70
N ASP A 61 -17.82 11.56 4.35
CA ASP A 61 -18.48 12.83 3.95
C ASP A 61 -17.55 14.05 4.04
N GLY A 62 -16.51 14.00 4.85
CA GLY A 62 -15.49 15.06 4.99
C GLY A 62 -14.35 14.98 3.98
N GLY A 63 -14.32 13.97 3.10
CA GLY A 63 -13.26 13.79 2.12
C GLY A 63 -12.63 12.40 2.12
N VAL A 64 -11.32 12.35 1.96
CA VAL A 64 -10.54 11.10 1.98
C VAL A 64 -9.36 11.21 2.94
N GLU A 65 -9.19 10.20 3.76
CA GLU A 65 -8.03 10.01 4.61
C GLU A 65 -7.16 8.89 4.04
N ILE A 66 -5.84 9.05 4.09
CA ILE A 66 -4.90 8.17 3.41
C ILE A 66 -3.85 7.67 4.39
N PHE A 67 -3.69 6.35 4.43
CA PHE A 67 -2.81 5.69 5.38
C PHE A 67 -1.82 4.78 4.64
N PRO A 68 -0.52 4.83 4.97
CA PRO A 68 0.44 3.86 4.50
C PRO A 68 0.21 2.51 5.20
N ILE A 69 0.37 1.43 4.45
CA ILE A 69 0.09 0.08 4.95
C ILE A 69 1.24 -0.88 4.67
N GLY A 70 1.34 -1.91 5.51
CA GLY A 70 2.07 -3.13 5.19
C GLY A 70 1.11 -4.19 4.65
N ILE A 71 1.56 -5.01 3.72
CA ILE A 71 0.74 -6.02 3.04
C ILE A 71 1.36 -7.42 3.11
N GLY A 72 0.65 -8.41 2.57
CA GLY A 72 1.09 -9.80 2.52
C GLY A 72 2.39 -9.99 1.73
N GLN A 73 3.28 -10.82 2.28
CA GLN A 73 4.50 -11.24 1.60
C GLN A 73 4.20 -12.08 0.36
N LEU A 74 5.21 -12.32 -0.46
CA LEU A 74 5.07 -13.16 -1.65
C LEU A 74 4.55 -14.56 -1.26
N GLY A 75 3.61 -15.09 -2.05
CA GLY A 75 2.96 -16.38 -1.76
C GLY A 75 1.87 -16.35 -0.69
N LYS A 76 1.78 -15.26 0.10
CA LYS A 76 0.76 -15.03 1.14
C LYS A 76 0.11 -13.66 0.95
N GLY A 77 -0.22 -13.35 -0.30
CA GLY A 77 -0.61 -12.01 -0.71
C GLY A 77 -1.91 -11.52 -0.08
N THR A 78 -1.97 -10.23 0.17
CA THR A 78 -3.22 -9.51 0.42
C THR A 78 -4.14 -9.69 -0.78
N PRO A 79 -5.45 -9.94 -0.58
CA PRO A 79 -6.39 -10.09 -1.68
C PRO A 79 -6.35 -8.89 -2.63
N VAL A 80 -6.61 -9.14 -3.91
CA VAL A 80 -6.82 -8.12 -4.93
C VAL A 80 -8.13 -8.41 -5.66
N ASN A 81 -8.76 -7.38 -6.21
CA ASN A 81 -10.04 -7.49 -6.91
C ASN A 81 -11.14 -8.15 -6.05
N TRP A 82 -11.21 -7.73 -4.78
CA TRP A 82 -12.16 -8.27 -3.83
C TRP A 82 -12.91 -7.15 -3.11
N VAL A 83 -14.24 -7.27 -3.11
CA VAL A 83 -15.13 -6.37 -2.37
C VAL A 83 -15.73 -7.12 -1.19
N THR A 84 -15.67 -6.50 -0.03
CA THR A 84 -16.18 -7.01 1.24
C THR A 84 -16.68 -5.85 2.11
N LYS A 85 -16.78 -6.07 3.40
CA LYS A 85 -17.14 -5.06 4.39
C LYS A 85 -16.44 -5.32 5.72
N VAL A 86 -16.41 -4.32 6.58
CA VAL A 86 -16.03 -4.48 7.98
C VAL A 86 -17.11 -5.30 8.68
N GLU A 87 -16.81 -6.54 9.08
CA GLU A 87 -17.76 -7.46 9.72
C GLU A 87 -17.83 -7.24 11.23
N ARG A 88 -16.69 -6.97 11.85
CA ARG A 88 -16.57 -6.72 13.29
C ARG A 88 -15.29 -5.95 13.60
N LYS A 89 -15.24 -5.33 14.76
CA LYS A 89 -14.08 -4.61 15.29
C LYS A 89 -13.68 -5.17 16.65
N ARG A 90 -12.40 -5.11 16.98
CA ARG A 90 -11.88 -5.54 18.28
C ARG A 90 -10.72 -4.66 18.74
N ALA A 91 -10.86 -4.08 19.92
CA ALA A 91 -9.75 -3.49 20.65
C ALA A 91 -8.99 -4.59 21.41
N ASN A 92 -7.69 -4.44 21.53
CA ASN A 92 -6.80 -5.40 22.18
C ASN A 92 -7.04 -6.84 21.68
N PRO A 93 -6.88 -7.09 20.36
CA PRO A 93 -7.14 -8.40 19.79
C PRO A 93 -6.11 -9.42 20.32
N THR A 94 -6.54 -10.67 20.46
CA THR A 94 -5.64 -11.80 20.59
C THR A 94 -5.28 -12.31 19.19
N TRP A 95 -4.11 -12.88 19.03
CA TRP A 95 -3.72 -13.51 17.77
C TRP A 95 -3.63 -15.02 17.91
N THR A 96 -4.36 -15.74 17.06
CA THR A 96 -4.24 -17.20 16.92
C THR A 96 -3.44 -17.45 15.64
N PRO A 97 -2.13 -17.80 15.75
CA PRO A 97 -1.33 -18.07 14.57
C PRO A 97 -1.92 -19.20 13.73
N PRO A 98 -2.07 -19.04 12.41
CA PRO A 98 -2.49 -20.12 11.52
C PRO A 98 -1.54 -21.34 11.64
N ALA A 99 -2.05 -22.53 11.36
CA ALA A 99 -1.24 -23.76 11.45
C ALA A 99 0.01 -23.71 10.55
N ALA A 100 -0.13 -23.14 9.35
CA ALA A 100 1.00 -22.93 8.43
C ALA A 100 2.07 -22.02 9.04
N THR A 101 1.66 -20.90 9.64
CA THR A 101 2.59 -19.97 10.32
C THR A 101 3.32 -20.64 11.48
N ARG A 102 2.60 -21.43 12.30
CA ARG A 102 3.26 -22.18 13.38
C ARG A 102 4.26 -23.20 12.87
N ALA A 103 3.96 -23.85 11.75
CA ALA A 103 4.89 -24.81 11.13
C ALA A 103 6.14 -24.15 10.59
N GLU A 104 6.01 -22.95 10.01
CA GLU A 104 7.15 -22.14 9.51
C GLU A 104 8.09 -21.75 10.66
N TYR A 105 7.54 -21.16 11.72
CA TYR A 105 8.34 -20.79 12.90
C TYR A 105 8.99 -22.01 13.57
N ALA A 106 8.27 -23.14 13.65
CA ALA A 106 8.84 -24.37 14.18
C ALA A 106 10.01 -24.90 13.31
N ALA A 107 9.97 -24.73 11.99
CA ALA A 107 11.08 -25.09 11.11
C ALA A 107 12.31 -24.19 11.31
N GLU A 108 12.13 -22.97 11.80
CA GLU A 108 13.18 -22.02 12.16
C GLU A 108 13.65 -22.19 13.63
N GLY A 109 13.07 -23.16 14.36
CA GLY A 109 13.41 -23.46 15.76
C GLY A 109 12.64 -22.62 16.78
N GLU A 110 11.61 -21.89 16.37
CA GLU A 110 10.78 -21.07 17.24
C GLU A 110 9.39 -21.69 17.41
N ILE A 111 8.92 -21.83 18.65
CA ILE A 111 7.60 -22.39 18.96
C ILE A 111 6.64 -21.27 19.31
N LEU A 112 5.74 -20.95 18.38
CA LEU A 112 4.67 -19.99 18.65
C LEU A 112 3.60 -20.59 19.58
N PRO A 113 3.09 -19.81 20.56
CA PRO A 113 1.98 -20.24 21.39
C PRO A 113 0.71 -20.45 20.55
N ALA A 114 -0.21 -21.27 21.04
CA ALA A 114 -1.50 -21.48 20.36
C ALA A 114 -2.30 -20.18 20.22
N VAL A 115 -2.18 -19.30 21.20
CA VAL A 115 -2.79 -17.94 21.19
C VAL A 115 -1.78 -16.96 21.79
N VAL A 116 -1.49 -15.89 21.08
CA VAL A 116 -0.75 -14.74 21.60
C VAL A 116 -1.77 -13.80 22.24
N PRO A 117 -1.65 -13.49 23.55
CA PRO A 117 -2.56 -12.57 24.22
C PRO A 117 -2.44 -11.14 23.67
N ALA A 118 -3.41 -10.28 23.99
CA ALA A 118 -3.27 -8.85 23.76
C ALA A 118 -2.07 -8.30 24.54
N GLY A 119 -1.32 -7.39 23.92
CA GLY A 119 -0.13 -6.80 24.55
C GLY A 119 0.86 -6.26 23.52
N PRO A 120 1.98 -5.70 23.99
CA PRO A 120 2.96 -5.05 23.13
C PRO A 120 3.65 -6.00 22.14
N ASP A 121 3.73 -7.28 22.48
CA ASP A 121 4.36 -8.30 21.62
C ASP A 121 3.37 -8.93 20.61
N ASN A 122 2.09 -8.54 20.66
CA ASN A 122 1.10 -9.07 19.75
C ASN A 122 1.22 -8.43 18.36
N PRO A 123 1.47 -9.23 17.30
CA PRO A 123 1.62 -8.70 15.93
C PRO A 123 0.35 -8.08 15.34
N MET A 124 -0.82 -8.26 15.99
CA MET A 124 -2.09 -7.59 15.61
C MET A 124 -2.17 -6.15 16.10
N GLY A 125 -1.23 -5.69 16.94
CA GLY A 125 -1.28 -4.37 17.54
C GLY A 125 -2.47 -4.17 18.47
N LEU A 126 -2.90 -2.91 18.60
CA LEU A 126 -3.91 -2.51 19.59
C LEU A 126 -5.37 -2.64 19.08
N PHE A 127 -5.60 -2.56 17.78
CA PHE A 127 -6.94 -2.56 17.18
C PHE A 127 -7.00 -3.38 15.90
N ALA A 128 -8.16 -3.97 15.61
CA ALA A 128 -8.40 -4.71 14.39
C ALA A 128 -9.81 -4.50 13.84
N LEU A 129 -9.91 -4.33 12.52
CA LEU A 129 -11.12 -4.37 11.72
C LEU A 129 -11.10 -5.68 10.92
N TYR A 130 -12.02 -6.59 11.19
CA TYR A 130 -12.10 -7.87 10.47
C TYR A 130 -12.99 -7.72 9.24
N VAL A 131 -12.52 -8.18 8.09
CA VAL A 131 -13.14 -7.91 6.79
C VAL A 131 -13.56 -9.18 6.03
N GLY A 132 -13.66 -10.30 6.74
CA GLY A 132 -14.04 -11.59 6.18
C GLY A 132 -12.87 -12.45 5.72
N ARG A 133 -13.15 -13.71 5.41
CA ARG A 133 -12.15 -14.71 4.94
C ARG A 133 -10.89 -14.78 5.79
N LEU A 134 -10.99 -14.52 7.10
CA LEU A 134 -9.88 -14.44 8.05
C LEU A 134 -8.90 -13.27 7.83
N TYR A 135 -9.21 -12.33 6.95
CA TYR A 135 -8.42 -11.13 6.78
C TYR A 135 -8.83 -10.03 7.76
N ALA A 136 -7.86 -9.23 8.13
CA ALA A 136 -8.05 -8.07 8.98
C ALA A 136 -7.20 -6.89 8.50
N ILE A 137 -7.68 -5.70 8.82
CA ILE A 137 -6.95 -4.44 8.80
C ILE A 137 -6.63 -4.15 10.26
N HIS A 138 -5.36 -4.14 10.66
CA HIS A 138 -4.99 -4.14 12.08
C HIS A 138 -3.70 -3.38 12.34
N GLY A 139 -3.42 -3.10 13.60
CA GLY A 139 -2.19 -2.49 14.04
C GLY A 139 -0.98 -3.41 13.89
N THR A 140 0.14 -2.99 14.42
CA THR A 140 1.35 -3.79 14.42
C THR A 140 2.19 -3.49 15.66
N ASN A 141 3.00 -4.44 16.09
CA ASN A 141 4.08 -4.24 17.05
C ASN A 141 5.42 -3.88 16.36
N ALA A 142 5.42 -3.74 15.03
CA ALA A 142 6.61 -3.58 14.22
C ALA A 142 6.39 -2.57 13.08
N ASP A 143 6.47 -1.29 13.39
CA ASP A 143 6.19 -0.17 12.45
C ASP A 143 7.11 -0.15 11.23
N PHE A 144 8.28 -0.77 11.30
CA PHE A 144 9.21 -0.88 10.17
C PHE A 144 8.59 -1.63 8.97
N GLY A 145 7.55 -2.44 9.20
CA GLY A 145 6.84 -3.18 8.17
C GLY A 145 5.85 -2.33 7.33
N ILE A 146 5.64 -1.05 7.67
CA ILE A 146 4.73 -0.17 6.93
C ILE A 146 5.39 0.31 5.65
N GLY A 147 4.75 -0.01 4.53
CA GLY A 147 5.31 0.14 3.18
C GLY A 147 6.12 -1.08 2.72
N LEU A 148 5.94 -2.24 3.36
CA LEU A 148 6.62 -3.48 3.00
C LEU A 148 5.64 -4.66 2.89
N ARG A 149 6.11 -5.74 2.26
CA ARG A 149 5.41 -7.02 2.13
C ARG A 149 5.87 -7.97 3.23
N VAL A 150 5.21 -7.94 4.38
CA VAL A 150 5.69 -8.58 5.60
C VAL A 150 4.63 -9.41 6.35
N SER A 151 3.37 -9.35 5.94
CA SER A 151 2.30 -10.06 6.63
C SER A 151 1.96 -11.41 5.98
N HIS A 152 1.08 -12.17 6.60
CA HIS A 152 0.46 -13.37 6.03
C HIS A 152 -0.85 -13.07 5.30
N GLY A 153 -0.95 -11.88 4.68
CA GLY A 153 -2.09 -11.44 3.87
C GLY A 153 -2.93 -10.34 4.50
N CYS A 154 -2.89 -10.15 5.81
CA CYS A 154 -3.57 -9.05 6.47
C CYS A 154 -2.92 -7.70 6.15
N VAL A 155 -3.69 -6.63 6.30
CA VAL A 155 -3.24 -5.24 6.10
C VAL A 155 -2.80 -4.69 7.46
N ARG A 156 -1.54 -4.24 7.53
CA ARG A 156 -0.96 -3.64 8.74
C ARG A 156 -0.92 -2.13 8.65
N LEU A 157 -1.29 -1.47 9.74
CA LEU A 157 -1.14 -0.03 9.94
C LEU A 157 -0.32 0.25 11.20
N ARG A 158 0.19 1.48 11.32
CA ARG A 158 0.68 1.97 12.62
C ARG A 158 -0.46 1.96 13.64
N ASN A 159 -0.14 1.78 14.91
CA ASN A 159 -1.18 1.70 15.95
C ASN A 159 -2.01 2.99 16.04
N GLU A 160 -1.43 4.15 15.84
CA GLU A 160 -2.14 5.44 15.82
C GLU A 160 -3.16 5.53 14.65
N ASP A 161 -2.78 5.03 13.47
CA ASP A 161 -3.62 5.05 12.27
C ASP A 161 -4.81 4.09 12.41
N ILE A 162 -4.56 2.87 12.90
CA ILE A 162 -5.65 1.89 13.11
C ILE A 162 -6.56 2.29 14.29
N GLU A 163 -6.04 2.94 15.33
CA GLU A 163 -6.84 3.47 16.42
C GLU A 163 -7.83 4.51 15.90
N HIS A 164 -7.35 5.43 15.08
CA HIS A 164 -8.20 6.42 14.41
C HIS A 164 -9.29 5.73 13.57
N LEU A 165 -8.91 4.83 12.65
CA LEU A 165 -9.87 4.11 11.82
C LEU A 165 -10.85 3.26 12.64
N PHE A 166 -10.38 2.64 13.72
CA PHE A 166 -11.24 1.89 14.64
C PHE A 166 -12.35 2.76 15.23
N ASN A 167 -12.04 4.01 15.56
CA ASN A 167 -13.02 4.92 16.15
C ASN A 167 -14.02 5.46 15.12
N VAL A 168 -13.57 5.78 13.90
CA VAL A 168 -14.41 6.47 12.90
C VAL A 168 -15.11 5.53 11.90
N VAL A 169 -14.56 4.34 11.63
CA VAL A 169 -15.11 3.40 10.64
C VAL A 169 -16.22 2.55 11.26
N PRO A 170 -17.47 2.62 10.79
CA PRO A 170 -18.56 1.77 11.26
C PRO A 170 -18.40 0.30 10.82
N VAL A 171 -18.97 -0.64 11.59
CA VAL A 171 -19.23 -2.00 11.12
C VAL A 171 -20.21 -1.92 9.95
N GLY A 172 -19.98 -2.72 8.91
CA GLY A 172 -20.74 -2.68 7.66
C GLY A 172 -20.11 -1.81 6.58
N THR A 173 -19.11 -0.96 6.90
CA THR A 173 -18.39 -0.15 5.92
C THR A 173 -17.82 -1.02 4.81
N ARG A 174 -18.07 -0.63 3.55
CA ARG A 174 -17.54 -1.28 2.35
C ARG A 174 -16.01 -1.25 2.37
N VAL A 175 -15.39 -2.37 1.99
CA VAL A 175 -13.93 -2.49 1.82
C VAL A 175 -13.67 -3.08 0.44
N GLU A 176 -12.84 -2.42 -0.35
CA GLU A 176 -12.41 -2.90 -1.66
C GLU A 176 -10.89 -3.02 -1.72
N PHE A 177 -10.43 -4.19 -2.14
CA PHE A 177 -9.01 -4.46 -2.40
C PHE A 177 -8.75 -4.38 -3.88
N ILE A 178 -7.79 -3.54 -4.28
CA ILE A 178 -7.38 -3.30 -5.66
C ILE A 178 -5.87 -3.45 -5.82
N ASN A 179 -5.43 -3.55 -7.08
CA ASN A 179 -4.02 -3.56 -7.46
C ASN A 179 -3.83 -2.65 -8.68
N GLN A 180 -3.68 -1.36 -8.43
CA GLN A 180 -3.51 -0.34 -9.46
C GLN A 180 -2.14 0.33 -9.32
N PRO A 181 -1.10 -0.20 -9.97
CA PRO A 181 0.22 0.41 -9.98
C PRO A 181 0.27 1.68 -10.83
N ILE A 182 -0.69 1.91 -11.71
CA ILE A 182 -0.78 3.08 -12.57
C ILE A 182 -2.09 3.80 -12.28
N LYS A 183 -1.97 5.08 -11.95
CA LYS A 183 -3.10 5.99 -11.76
C LYS A 183 -2.90 7.21 -12.62
N TYR A 184 -3.97 7.76 -13.15
CA TYR A 184 -3.93 8.96 -13.97
C TYR A 184 -5.23 9.74 -13.83
N GLY A 185 -5.17 11.01 -14.18
CA GLY A 185 -6.32 11.91 -14.13
C GLY A 185 -5.99 13.28 -14.68
N THR A 186 -7.03 14.08 -14.85
CA THR A 186 -6.95 15.45 -15.33
C THR A 186 -7.44 16.38 -14.22
N ASP A 187 -6.70 17.45 -13.95
CA ASP A 187 -7.12 18.45 -12.99
C ASP A 187 -8.13 19.44 -13.61
N THR A 188 -8.65 20.37 -12.83
CA THR A 188 -9.61 21.37 -13.26
C THR A 188 -9.08 22.40 -14.28
N LEU A 189 -7.76 22.43 -14.46
CA LEU A 189 -7.08 23.30 -15.43
C LEU A 189 -6.75 22.57 -16.75
N GLY A 190 -7.12 21.29 -16.87
CA GLY A 190 -6.82 20.47 -18.04
C GLY A 190 -5.43 19.85 -18.04
N ASN A 191 -4.69 19.94 -16.93
CA ASN A 191 -3.40 19.26 -16.82
C ASN A 191 -3.60 17.76 -16.61
N ILE A 192 -2.94 16.96 -17.44
CA ILE A 192 -3.00 15.50 -17.42
C ILE A 192 -1.82 14.95 -16.62
N TYR A 193 -2.09 14.14 -15.61
CA TYR A 193 -1.07 13.55 -14.75
C TYR A 193 -1.13 12.02 -14.78
N ILE A 194 0.03 11.40 -14.61
CA ILE A 194 0.19 9.98 -14.35
C ILE A 194 1.00 9.77 -13.06
N GLU A 195 0.64 8.80 -12.26
CA GLU A 195 1.39 8.31 -11.10
C GLU A 195 1.66 6.81 -11.31
N VAL A 196 2.93 6.43 -11.28
CA VAL A 196 3.37 5.07 -11.57
C VAL A 196 4.15 4.52 -10.40
N HIS A 197 3.71 3.38 -9.90
CA HIS A 197 4.34 2.59 -8.85
C HIS A 197 4.95 1.32 -9.41
N GLN A 198 5.87 0.72 -8.67
CA GLN A 198 6.40 -0.60 -8.99
C GLN A 198 5.27 -1.64 -8.87
N PRO A 199 4.96 -2.41 -9.91
CA PRO A 199 4.02 -3.51 -9.79
C PRO A 199 4.47 -4.53 -8.74
N LEU A 200 3.50 -5.18 -8.08
CA LEU A 200 3.81 -6.22 -7.11
C LEU A 200 4.53 -7.40 -7.78
N SER A 201 5.66 -7.82 -7.23
CA SER A 201 6.39 -9.02 -7.62
C SER A 201 5.48 -10.25 -7.51
N ARG A 202 5.52 -11.13 -8.50
CA ARG A 202 4.71 -12.35 -8.60
C ARG A 202 5.53 -13.61 -8.33
N THR A 203 6.85 -13.50 -8.49
CA THR A 203 7.81 -14.59 -8.30
C THR A 203 8.94 -14.16 -7.37
N GLU A 204 9.64 -15.13 -6.78
CA GLU A 204 10.83 -14.87 -5.97
C GLU A 204 11.95 -14.21 -6.79
N ALA A 205 12.08 -14.55 -8.07
CA ALA A 205 13.05 -13.92 -8.95
C ALA A 205 12.76 -12.42 -9.14
N GLU A 206 11.49 -12.04 -9.35
CA GLU A 206 11.07 -10.64 -9.42
C GLU A 206 11.23 -9.93 -8.08
N PHE A 207 11.03 -10.63 -6.96
CA PHE A 207 11.12 -10.06 -5.63
C PHE A 207 12.56 -9.83 -5.17
N ASN A 208 13.46 -10.77 -5.47
CA ASN A 208 14.86 -10.73 -5.04
C ASN A 208 15.78 -9.93 -5.98
N ASN A 209 15.31 -9.65 -7.18
CA ASN A 209 16.09 -8.89 -8.16
C ASN A 209 15.50 -7.48 -8.30
N TYR A 210 16.04 -6.55 -7.54
CA TYR A 210 15.63 -5.13 -7.55
C TYR A 210 15.81 -4.44 -8.91
N ASP A 211 16.66 -4.99 -9.78
CA ASP A 211 16.89 -4.49 -11.14
C ASP A 211 15.91 -5.08 -12.17
N THR A 212 15.08 -6.04 -11.76
CA THR A 212 14.08 -6.62 -12.66
C THR A 212 12.84 -5.76 -12.71
N ASP A 213 12.64 -5.11 -13.84
CA ASP A 213 11.41 -4.39 -14.11
C ASP A 213 10.22 -5.35 -14.24
N VAL A 214 9.40 -5.43 -13.18
CA VAL A 214 8.13 -6.16 -13.24
C VAL A 214 7.24 -5.51 -14.29
N SER A 215 6.80 -6.31 -15.29
CA SER A 215 6.00 -5.79 -16.39
C SER A 215 4.60 -5.40 -15.97
N PHE A 216 4.09 -4.30 -16.54
CA PHE A 216 2.70 -3.88 -16.37
C PHE A 216 1.72 -4.73 -17.15
N ASN A 217 0.57 -4.98 -16.57
CA ASN A 217 -0.59 -5.51 -17.25
C ASN A 217 -1.54 -4.36 -17.58
N PHE A 218 -1.34 -3.71 -18.74
CA PHE A 218 -2.20 -2.60 -19.17
C PHE A 218 -3.61 -3.08 -19.52
N THR A 219 -4.60 -2.41 -18.96
CA THR A 219 -6.01 -2.58 -19.32
C THR A 219 -6.31 -1.91 -20.68
N SER A 220 -7.49 -2.16 -21.24
CA SER A 220 -7.96 -1.40 -22.42
C SER A 220 -8.05 0.10 -22.15
N THR A 221 -8.55 0.46 -20.97
CA THR A 221 -8.66 1.85 -20.53
C THR A 221 -7.29 2.54 -20.38
N ASP A 222 -6.27 1.81 -19.92
CA ASP A 222 -4.91 2.35 -19.85
C ASP A 222 -4.37 2.64 -21.25
N ARG A 223 -4.56 1.70 -22.20
CA ARG A 223 -4.11 1.88 -23.59
C ARG A 223 -4.84 3.03 -24.30
N GLU A 224 -6.14 3.18 -24.06
CA GLU A 224 -6.93 4.28 -24.59
C GLU A 224 -6.42 5.63 -24.04
N PHE A 225 -6.18 5.72 -22.74
CA PHE A 225 -5.59 6.90 -22.13
C PHE A 225 -4.22 7.23 -22.74
N PHE A 226 -3.33 6.24 -22.87
CA PHE A 226 -1.97 6.43 -23.40
C PHE A 226 -1.97 6.86 -24.87
N ALA A 227 -2.99 6.50 -25.64
CA ALA A 227 -3.12 6.88 -27.04
C ALA A 227 -3.68 8.30 -27.25
N SER A 228 -4.02 9.03 -26.18
CA SER A 228 -4.52 10.40 -26.27
C SER A 228 -3.49 11.32 -26.95
N PRO A 229 -3.90 12.12 -27.97
CA PRO A 229 -3.01 13.05 -28.65
C PRO A 229 -2.53 14.22 -27.76
N GLU A 230 -3.16 14.43 -26.62
CA GLU A 230 -2.79 15.47 -25.65
C GLU A 230 -1.62 15.04 -24.77
N ILE A 231 -1.22 13.76 -24.81
CA ILE A 231 -0.17 13.20 -23.97
C ILE A 231 1.18 13.24 -24.71
N ASP A 232 2.17 13.83 -24.05
CA ASP A 232 3.56 13.73 -24.46
C ASP A 232 4.07 12.30 -24.24
N GLN A 233 4.35 11.58 -25.33
CA GLN A 233 4.73 10.17 -25.32
C GLN A 233 6.13 9.93 -24.70
N ASP A 234 7.03 10.91 -24.74
CA ASP A 234 8.34 10.82 -24.13
C ASP A 234 8.23 10.94 -22.61
N LEU A 235 7.39 11.86 -22.12
CA LEU A 235 7.09 11.98 -20.69
C LEU A 235 6.36 10.74 -20.15
N LEU A 236 5.39 10.21 -20.89
CA LEU A 236 4.71 8.97 -20.54
C LEU A 236 5.70 7.80 -20.45
N SER A 237 6.53 7.62 -21.47
CA SER A 237 7.54 6.56 -21.50
C SER A 237 8.54 6.68 -20.36
N ARG A 238 8.92 7.90 -19.98
CA ARG A 238 9.79 8.17 -18.85
C ARG A 238 9.12 7.80 -17.53
N ALA A 239 7.88 8.26 -17.30
CA ALA A 239 7.14 7.96 -16.08
C ALA A 239 6.95 6.45 -15.87
N LEU A 240 6.65 5.70 -16.94
CA LEU A 240 6.52 4.24 -16.90
C LEU A 240 7.83 3.51 -16.59
N ARG A 241 8.99 4.09 -16.96
CA ARG A 241 10.31 3.54 -16.59
C ARG A 241 10.72 3.93 -15.17
N GLU A 242 10.56 5.21 -14.80
CA GLU A 242 11.04 5.73 -13.51
C GLU A 242 10.23 5.23 -12.32
N ARG A 243 8.93 4.96 -12.49
CA ARG A 243 8.04 4.40 -11.44
C ARG A 243 8.21 5.12 -10.09
N SER A 244 8.21 6.44 -10.16
CA SER A 244 8.60 7.30 -9.03
C SER A 244 7.56 7.42 -7.92
N GLY A 245 6.38 6.80 -8.07
CA GLY A 245 5.28 6.90 -7.10
C GLY A 245 4.74 8.32 -6.91
N ARG A 246 4.96 9.21 -7.89
CA ARG A 246 4.56 10.62 -7.85
C ARG A 246 3.81 11.02 -9.12
N PRO A 247 2.87 11.96 -9.02
CA PRO A 247 2.24 12.55 -10.20
C PRO A 247 3.26 13.23 -11.11
N VAL A 248 3.27 12.87 -12.38
CA VAL A 248 4.06 13.45 -13.47
C VAL A 248 3.12 14.10 -14.47
N LEU A 249 3.36 15.36 -14.82
CA LEU A 249 2.57 16.09 -15.83
C LEU A 249 2.91 15.56 -17.22
N LEU A 250 1.89 15.19 -18.00
CA LEU A 250 2.02 14.59 -19.33
C LEU A 250 1.71 15.55 -20.50
N ASN A 251 1.16 16.74 -20.23
CA ASN A 251 0.82 17.74 -21.25
C ASN A 251 1.35 19.13 -20.87
N PRO A 252 2.67 19.30 -20.63
CA PRO A 252 3.21 20.61 -20.33
C PRO A 252 2.97 21.56 -21.53
N ALA A 253 2.62 22.82 -21.23
CA ALA A 253 2.51 23.82 -22.27
C ALA A 253 3.86 23.94 -22.99
N VAL A 254 3.86 23.82 -24.31
CA VAL A 254 5.03 24.10 -25.15
C VAL A 254 5.11 25.61 -25.31
N PHE A 255 6.08 26.24 -24.64
CA PHE A 255 6.40 27.64 -24.77
C PHE A 255 7.45 27.86 -25.85
#